data_dde3e8ce61313cb1ccf67dc3e7fe271b
#
_entry.id   dde3e8ce61313cb1ccf67dc3e7fe271b
#
_cell.length_a   1.000
_cell.length_b   1.000
_cell.length_c   1.000
_cell.angle_alpha   90.00
_cell.angle_beta   90.00
_cell.angle_gamma   90.00
#
_symmetry.space_group_name_H-M   'P 1'
#
loop_
_entity.id
_entity.type
_entity.pdbx_description
1 polymer ?
#
loop_
_entity_poly.entity_id
_entity_poly.type
_entity_poly.pdbx_seq_one_letter_code
_entity_poly.pdbx_strand_id
1 'polypeptide(L)'
;MGVYRGVTQDNATINKGTLYDVTLVNPTVSGSITGAVRLPVAAVAATGSTQGDAAALSEGLNVVSAADGTKGVVLPTAVAGMTVIVKNTAAAALKIYPATGGAVNAGAANAAYSITNLTSTLLVASSATQWYSVPLVAS
;
A
#
# COMPACT_ATOMS: atom_id res chain seq x y z
N MET A 1 36.44 -5.01 8.19
CA MET A 1 35.00 -4.81 7.89
C MET A 1 34.39 -3.93 8.97
N GLY A 2 33.84 -2.79 8.62
CA GLY A 2 33.20 -1.89 9.59
C GLY A 2 31.75 -2.29 9.87
N VAL A 3 31.32 -2.23 11.14
CA VAL A 3 29.93 -2.39 11.57
C VAL A 3 29.42 -1.01 11.98
N TYR A 4 28.34 -0.55 11.36
CA TYR A 4 27.77 0.76 11.60
C TYR A 4 26.42 0.62 12.30
N ARG A 5 26.28 1.23 13.50
CA ARG A 5 25.05 1.22 14.29
C ARG A 5 24.67 2.65 14.66
N GLY A 6 23.39 2.99 14.47
CA GLY A 6 22.82 4.25 14.93
C GLY A 6 23.50 5.50 14.39
N VAL A 7 24.07 5.44 13.18
CA VAL A 7 24.78 6.56 12.57
C VAL A 7 23.81 7.36 11.70
N THR A 8 23.60 8.62 12.01
CA THR A 8 22.97 9.58 11.10
C THR A 8 24.08 10.19 10.25
N GLN A 9 24.17 9.84 8.98
CA GLN A 9 25.13 10.41 8.04
C GLN A 9 24.43 10.90 6.79
N ASP A 10 24.64 12.14 6.44
CA ASP A 10 24.31 12.68 5.13
C ASP A 10 25.43 12.27 4.15
N ASN A 11 25.03 11.66 3.04
CA ASN A 11 25.94 11.21 1.96
C ASN A 11 27.02 10.17 2.37
N ALA A 12 26.68 9.26 3.28
CA ALA A 12 27.61 8.18 3.64
C ALA A 12 27.73 7.14 2.53
N THR A 13 28.94 6.87 2.09
CA THR A 13 29.26 5.71 1.26
C THR A 13 29.79 4.59 2.14
N ILE A 14 29.05 3.47 2.21
CA ILE A 14 29.49 2.28 2.97
C ILE A 14 29.93 1.21 1.97
N ASN A 15 31.23 1.08 1.84
CA ASN A 15 31.84 0.03 1.03
C ASN A 15 32.13 -1.20 1.91
N LYS A 16 31.49 -2.34 1.61
CA LYS A 16 31.69 -3.63 2.29
C LYS A 16 31.46 -3.58 3.81
N GLY A 17 30.36 -2.94 4.23
CA GLY A 17 29.94 -2.89 5.62
C GLY A 17 28.62 -3.61 5.88
N THR A 18 28.33 -3.92 7.15
CA THR A 18 27.01 -4.39 7.58
C THR A 18 26.32 -3.29 8.38
N LEU A 19 25.08 -2.98 8.01
CA LEU A 19 24.23 -2.05 8.73
C LEU A 19 23.27 -2.82 9.62
N TYR A 20 23.19 -2.44 10.89
CA TYR A 20 22.24 -2.99 11.86
C TYR A 20 21.32 -1.85 12.34
N ASP A 21 20.02 -2.14 12.48
CA ASP A 21 19.03 -1.22 13.04
C ASP A 21 19.00 0.16 12.35
N VAL A 22 19.07 0.15 11.01
CA VAL A 22 19.10 1.37 10.20
C VAL A 22 17.73 1.63 9.60
N THR A 23 17.21 2.83 9.84
CA THR A 23 16.06 3.34 9.12
C THR A 23 16.56 4.15 7.92
N LEU A 24 16.20 3.71 6.72
CA LEU A 24 16.48 4.45 5.49
C LEU A 24 15.23 5.25 5.10
N VAL A 25 15.40 6.55 4.97
CA VAL A 25 14.32 7.44 4.53
C VAL A 25 14.48 7.71 3.04
N ASN A 26 13.46 7.35 2.24
CA ASN A 26 13.45 7.48 0.78
C ASN A 26 14.70 6.90 0.08
N PRO A 27 15.07 5.65 0.37
CA PRO A 27 16.25 5.07 -0.24
C PRO A 27 16.03 4.83 -1.75
N THR A 28 17.06 5.13 -2.55
CA THR A 28 17.12 4.68 -3.94
C THR A 28 18.09 3.50 -4.02
N VAL A 29 17.61 2.36 -4.50
CA VAL A 29 18.41 1.17 -4.70
C VAL A 29 18.68 1.02 -6.20
N SER A 30 19.92 1.24 -6.63
CA SER A 30 20.35 1.13 -8.02
C SER A 30 20.96 -0.22 -8.40
N GLY A 31 20.86 -1.19 -7.53
CA GLY A 31 21.40 -2.55 -7.70
C GLY A 31 20.41 -3.61 -7.24
N SER A 32 20.93 -4.82 -6.99
CA SER A 32 20.13 -5.93 -6.48
C SER A 32 20.09 -5.93 -4.95
N ILE A 33 18.92 -6.18 -4.38
CA ILE A 33 18.77 -6.53 -2.97
C ILE A 33 18.84 -8.05 -2.87
N THR A 34 19.91 -8.58 -2.25
CA THR A 34 20.02 -10.01 -1.98
C THR A 34 19.53 -10.29 -0.56
N GLY A 35 18.45 -11.04 -0.45
CA GLY A 35 17.84 -11.36 0.85
C GLY A 35 16.32 -11.14 0.83
N ALA A 36 15.68 -11.32 1.99
CA ALA A 36 14.24 -11.15 2.13
C ALA A 36 13.88 -9.67 2.32
N VAL A 37 13.06 -9.13 1.42
CA VAL A 37 12.36 -7.86 1.62
C VAL A 37 10.96 -8.18 2.13
N ARG A 38 10.57 -7.62 3.28
CA ARG A 38 9.25 -7.83 3.87
C ARG A 38 8.40 -6.59 3.68
N LEU A 39 7.18 -6.78 3.19
CA LEU A 39 6.18 -5.74 3.17
C LEU A 39 5.52 -5.61 4.54
N PRO A 40 5.19 -4.41 4.99
CA PRO A 40 4.35 -4.23 6.18
C PRO A 40 2.97 -4.88 5.97
N VAL A 41 2.40 -5.39 7.06
CA VAL A 41 1.07 -6.02 7.05
C VAL A 41 0.20 -5.31 8.07
N ALA A 42 -0.96 -4.83 7.63
CA ALA A 42 -1.97 -4.20 8.49
C ALA A 42 -3.28 -4.99 8.49
N ALA A 43 -3.91 -5.10 9.65
CA ALA A 43 -5.29 -5.58 9.78
C ALA A 43 -6.21 -4.36 9.90
N VAL A 44 -7.17 -4.23 8.98
CA VAL A 44 -8.06 -3.08 8.88
C VAL A 44 -9.51 -3.53 8.88
N ALA A 45 -10.37 -2.92 9.70
CA ALA A 45 -11.81 -3.10 9.59
C ALA A 45 -12.37 -2.03 8.66
N ALA A 46 -13.11 -2.44 7.62
CA ALA A 46 -13.78 -1.49 6.73
C ALA A 46 -14.84 -0.69 7.52
N THR A 47 -14.85 0.62 7.32
CA THR A 47 -15.79 1.55 7.97
C THR A 47 -16.38 2.49 6.95
N GLY A 48 -17.42 3.22 7.37
CA GLY A 48 -18.04 4.26 6.56
C GLY A 48 -18.60 3.79 5.22
N SER A 49 -19.31 4.67 4.56
CA SER A 49 -19.91 4.41 3.25
C SER A 49 -19.46 5.42 2.18
N THR A 50 -18.67 6.38 2.59
CA THR A 50 -18.12 7.45 1.76
C THR A 50 -16.59 7.51 1.87
N GLN A 51 -15.93 8.24 0.99
CA GLN A 51 -14.48 8.42 1.01
C GLN A 51 -13.98 9.02 2.34
N GLY A 52 -14.74 9.97 2.92
CA GLY A 52 -14.30 10.72 4.09
C GLY A 52 -14.42 9.98 5.43
N ASP A 53 -15.21 8.91 5.49
CA ASP A 53 -15.44 8.09 6.68
C ASP A 53 -14.92 6.65 6.55
N ALA A 54 -14.31 6.32 5.41
CA ALA A 54 -13.68 5.04 5.14
C ALA A 54 -12.37 4.86 5.95
N ALA A 55 -12.08 3.61 6.34
CA ALA A 55 -10.86 3.30 7.08
C ALA A 55 -9.60 3.46 6.22
N ALA A 56 -8.58 4.11 6.77
CA ALA A 56 -7.33 4.36 6.04
C ALA A 56 -6.50 3.09 5.85
N LEU A 57 -5.96 2.91 4.66
CA LEU A 57 -4.97 1.89 4.31
C LEU A 57 -3.55 2.46 4.38
N SER A 58 -2.58 1.56 4.49
CA SER A 58 -1.14 1.87 4.40
C SER A 58 -0.50 1.15 3.21
N GLU A 59 0.75 1.50 2.89
CA GLU A 59 1.56 0.71 1.97
C GLU A 59 1.72 -0.73 2.46
N GLY A 60 1.93 -1.65 1.53
CA GLY A 60 2.07 -3.07 1.80
C GLY A 60 0.76 -3.84 1.77
N LEU A 61 0.64 -4.90 2.55
CA LEU A 61 -0.53 -5.77 2.60
C LEU A 61 -1.52 -5.30 3.66
N ASN A 62 -2.75 -5.01 3.24
CA ASN A 62 -3.87 -4.70 4.13
C ASN A 62 -4.88 -5.86 4.09
N VAL A 63 -5.04 -6.53 5.22
CA VAL A 63 -6.05 -7.58 5.42
C VAL A 63 -7.31 -6.92 5.95
N VAL A 64 -8.32 -6.78 5.08
CA VAL A 64 -9.53 -6.00 5.38
C VAL A 64 -10.67 -6.92 5.75
N SER A 65 -11.28 -6.65 6.90
CA SER A 65 -12.47 -7.31 7.44
C SER A 65 -13.67 -6.35 7.46
N ALA A 66 -14.83 -6.85 7.89
CA ALA A 66 -16.06 -6.09 8.15
C ALA A 66 -16.66 -5.35 6.94
N ALA A 67 -16.27 -5.68 5.70
CA ALA A 67 -16.99 -5.22 4.53
C ALA A 67 -18.41 -5.83 4.48
N ASP A 68 -19.40 -5.03 4.11
CA ASP A 68 -20.82 -5.43 4.03
C ASP A 68 -21.48 -5.01 2.69
N GLY A 69 -20.67 -4.60 1.73
CA GLY A 69 -21.12 -4.06 0.44
C GLY A 69 -21.30 -2.54 0.42
N THR A 70 -21.42 -1.92 1.60
CA THR A 70 -21.53 -0.46 1.73
C THR A 70 -20.26 0.17 2.29
N LYS A 71 -19.59 -0.49 3.23
CA LYS A 71 -18.38 -0.03 3.90
C LYS A 71 -17.16 -0.02 2.97
N GLY A 72 -16.25 0.88 3.27
CA GLY A 72 -15.06 1.09 2.47
C GLY A 72 -13.77 1.27 3.25
N VAL A 73 -12.72 1.35 2.46
CA VAL A 73 -11.37 1.75 2.87
C VAL A 73 -10.87 2.83 1.93
N VAL A 74 -9.94 3.66 2.38
CA VAL A 74 -9.34 4.73 1.58
C VAL A 74 -7.84 4.50 1.41
N LEU A 75 -7.36 4.61 0.18
CA LEU A 75 -5.93 4.51 -0.18
C LEU A 75 -5.17 5.71 0.39
N PRO A 76 -3.89 5.55 0.71
CA PRO A 76 -3.03 6.68 1.06
C PRO A 76 -2.91 7.66 -0.10
N THR A 77 -2.40 8.86 0.16
CA THR A 77 -2.04 9.82 -0.90
C THR A 77 -1.04 9.15 -1.84
N ALA A 78 -1.35 9.13 -3.12
CA ALA A 78 -0.56 8.41 -4.11
C ALA A 78 0.82 9.06 -4.31
N VAL A 79 1.84 8.22 -4.40
CA VAL A 79 3.17 8.57 -4.91
C VAL A 79 3.51 7.59 -6.01
N ALA A 80 4.00 8.05 -7.15
CA ALA A 80 4.32 7.17 -8.27
C ALA A 80 5.25 6.02 -7.84
N GLY A 81 4.87 4.78 -8.17
CA GLY A 81 5.55 3.55 -7.75
C GLY A 81 5.05 2.95 -6.43
N MET A 82 4.25 3.68 -5.64
CA MET A 82 3.65 3.16 -4.42
C MET A 82 2.76 1.95 -4.72
N THR A 83 2.82 0.93 -3.85
CA THR A 83 2.03 -0.28 -3.99
C THR A 83 1.22 -0.56 -2.72
N VAL A 84 -0.05 -0.89 -2.91
CA VAL A 84 -0.97 -1.30 -1.83
C VAL A 84 -1.64 -2.60 -2.24
N ILE A 85 -1.52 -3.62 -1.42
CA ILE A 85 -2.22 -4.89 -1.60
C ILE A 85 -3.40 -4.91 -0.64
N VAL A 86 -4.59 -5.19 -1.17
CA VAL A 86 -5.82 -5.28 -0.38
C VAL A 86 -6.36 -6.70 -0.48
N LYS A 87 -6.49 -7.37 0.65
CA LYS A 87 -7.20 -8.64 0.80
C LYS A 87 -8.52 -8.39 1.50
N ASN A 88 -9.63 -8.57 0.80
CA ASN A 88 -10.97 -8.60 1.41
C ASN A 88 -11.22 -9.98 2.01
N THR A 89 -11.38 -10.07 3.33
CA THR A 89 -11.69 -11.32 4.05
C THR A 89 -13.17 -11.44 4.41
N ALA A 90 -13.98 -10.44 4.09
CA ALA A 90 -15.41 -10.45 4.36
C ALA A 90 -16.20 -11.20 3.28
N ALA A 91 -17.39 -11.66 3.61
CA ALA A 91 -18.30 -12.34 2.70
C ALA A 91 -19.09 -11.39 1.78
N ALA A 92 -18.76 -10.10 1.76
CA ALA A 92 -19.39 -9.07 0.97
C ALA A 92 -18.36 -8.22 0.21
N ALA A 93 -18.82 -7.47 -0.80
CA ALA A 93 -17.96 -6.57 -1.57
C ALA A 93 -17.37 -5.46 -0.68
N LEU A 94 -16.16 -5.04 -1.02
CA LEU A 94 -15.44 -3.96 -0.35
C LEU A 94 -15.28 -2.79 -1.33
N LYS A 95 -15.58 -1.57 -0.86
CA LYS A 95 -15.29 -0.33 -1.59
C LYS A 95 -13.88 0.16 -1.24
N ILE A 96 -13.11 0.50 -2.24
CA ILE A 96 -11.77 1.09 -2.11
C ILE A 96 -11.83 2.48 -2.74
N TYR A 97 -11.70 3.51 -1.92
CA TYR A 97 -11.65 4.90 -2.38
C TYR A 97 -10.21 5.32 -2.61
N PRO A 98 -9.88 6.09 -3.65
CA PRO A 98 -8.61 6.80 -3.72
C PRO A 98 -8.54 7.90 -2.65
N ALA A 99 -7.40 8.48 -2.39
CA ALA A 99 -7.30 9.75 -1.67
C ALA A 99 -8.00 10.87 -2.45
N THR A 100 -8.35 11.96 -1.78
CA THR A 100 -9.07 13.10 -2.39
C THR A 100 -8.40 13.60 -3.67
N GLY A 101 -9.19 13.71 -4.73
CA GLY A 101 -8.74 14.09 -6.07
C GLY A 101 -8.16 12.94 -6.89
N GLY A 102 -7.99 11.76 -6.31
CA GLY A 102 -7.46 10.59 -6.98
C GLY A 102 -8.52 9.78 -7.74
N ALA A 103 -8.06 8.86 -8.58
CA ALA A 103 -8.87 7.91 -9.32
C ALA A 103 -8.26 6.51 -9.31
N VAL A 104 -9.08 5.49 -9.48
CA VAL A 104 -8.64 4.10 -9.69
C VAL A 104 -9.08 3.66 -11.08
N ASN A 105 -8.16 3.16 -11.88
CA ASN A 105 -8.39 2.77 -13.28
C ASN A 105 -9.00 3.94 -14.10
N ALA A 106 -10.05 3.67 -14.87
CA ALA A 106 -10.79 4.67 -15.62
C ALA A 106 -11.96 5.29 -14.83
N GLY A 107 -11.99 5.09 -13.50
CA GLY A 107 -13.02 5.67 -12.64
C GLY A 107 -12.91 7.20 -12.54
N ALA A 108 -14.02 7.86 -12.20
CA ALA A 108 -14.00 9.29 -11.92
C ALA A 108 -13.18 9.58 -10.64
N ALA A 109 -12.70 10.82 -10.51
CA ALA A 109 -12.05 11.27 -9.29
C ALA A 109 -12.93 11.02 -8.05
N ASN A 110 -12.34 10.54 -6.97
CA ASN A 110 -13.01 10.18 -5.71
C ASN A 110 -13.99 9.00 -5.80
N ALA A 111 -14.20 8.40 -6.97
CA ALA A 111 -15.10 7.26 -7.11
C ALA A 111 -14.52 5.99 -6.47
N ALA A 112 -15.39 5.20 -5.84
CA ALA A 112 -14.99 3.92 -5.28
C ALA A 112 -14.70 2.90 -6.38
N TYR A 113 -13.61 2.17 -6.22
CA TYR A 113 -13.33 0.92 -6.90
C TYR A 113 -13.78 -0.23 -6.00
N SER A 114 -14.54 -1.19 -6.51
CA SER A 114 -15.05 -2.29 -5.69
C SER A 114 -14.37 -3.60 -6.04
N ILE A 115 -14.02 -4.36 -5.01
CA ILE A 115 -13.59 -5.75 -5.15
C ILE A 115 -14.63 -6.67 -4.52
N THR A 116 -14.79 -7.86 -5.08
CA THR A 116 -15.75 -8.84 -4.60
C THR A 116 -15.33 -9.45 -3.26
N ASN A 117 -16.23 -10.21 -2.65
CA ASN A 117 -15.95 -10.93 -1.42
C ASN A 117 -14.78 -11.91 -1.59
N LEU A 118 -13.99 -12.07 -0.55
CA LEU A 118 -12.86 -13.01 -0.44
C LEU A 118 -11.75 -12.86 -1.51
N THR A 119 -11.78 -11.79 -2.32
CA THR A 119 -10.77 -11.54 -3.35
C THR A 119 -9.65 -10.62 -2.87
N SER A 120 -8.63 -10.49 -3.69
CA SER A 120 -7.50 -9.60 -3.46
C SER A 120 -7.22 -8.77 -4.71
N THR A 121 -6.63 -7.59 -4.52
CA THR A 121 -6.13 -6.75 -5.60
C THR A 121 -4.80 -6.12 -5.21
N LEU A 122 -3.92 -5.96 -6.17
CA LEU A 122 -2.74 -5.11 -6.06
C LEU A 122 -3.08 -3.77 -6.73
N LEU A 123 -2.81 -2.68 -6.05
CA LEU A 123 -2.97 -1.32 -6.55
C LEU A 123 -1.60 -0.68 -6.67
N VAL A 124 -1.30 -0.10 -7.82
CA VAL A 124 -0.04 0.59 -8.11
C VAL A 124 -0.35 2.02 -8.50
N ALA A 125 0.27 2.98 -7.83
CA ALA A 125 0.16 4.40 -8.19
C ALA A 125 1.09 4.70 -9.37
N SER A 126 0.55 5.29 -10.43
CA SER A 126 1.32 5.78 -11.58
C SER A 126 1.65 7.28 -11.49
N SER A 127 0.92 8.01 -10.64
CA SER A 127 1.12 9.44 -10.39
C SER A 127 0.59 9.81 -9.01
N ALA A 128 0.63 11.08 -8.64
CA ALA A 128 0.09 11.59 -7.38
C ALA A 128 -1.44 11.42 -7.23
N THR A 129 -2.16 11.10 -8.31
CA THR A 129 -3.63 11.01 -8.31
C THR A 129 -4.18 9.77 -9.00
N GLN A 130 -3.35 8.95 -9.65
CA GLN A 130 -3.82 7.82 -10.45
C GLN A 130 -3.31 6.48 -9.92
N TRP A 131 -4.25 5.58 -9.66
CA TRP A 131 -4.01 4.19 -9.30
C TRP A 131 -4.48 3.23 -10.40
N TYR A 132 -3.77 2.13 -10.58
CA TYR A 132 -4.19 1.02 -11.41
C TYR A 132 -4.29 -0.25 -10.58
N SER A 133 -5.37 -1.00 -10.77
CA SER A 133 -5.57 -2.28 -10.10
C SER A 133 -5.08 -3.44 -10.96
N VAL A 134 -4.40 -4.38 -10.32
CA VAL A 134 -4.08 -5.69 -10.86
C VAL A 134 -4.87 -6.71 -10.04
N PRO A 135 -5.95 -7.28 -10.59
CA PRO A 135 -6.74 -8.28 -9.88
C PRO A 135 -5.89 -9.52 -9.59
N LEU A 136 -5.88 -9.96 -8.34
CA LEU A 136 -5.27 -11.22 -7.95
C LEU A 136 -6.40 -12.26 -7.89
N VAL A 137 -6.36 -13.22 -8.79
CA VAL A 137 -7.40 -14.26 -8.91
C VAL A 137 -7.42 -15.09 -7.64
N ALA A 138 -8.61 -15.31 -7.07
CA ALA A 138 -8.79 -16.27 -5.99
C ALA A 138 -8.57 -17.68 -6.52
N SER A 139 -7.70 -18.41 -5.87
CA SER A 139 -7.48 -19.83 -6.13
C SER A 139 -8.42 -20.67 -5.27
#